data_d986611081bd88f6933b0cec05234c79
#
_entry.id   d986611081bd88f6933b0cec05234c79
#
_cell.length_a   1.000
_cell.length_b   1.000
_cell.length_c   1.000
_cell.angle_alpha   90.00
_cell.angle_beta   90.00
_cell.angle_gamma   90.00
#
_symmetry.space_group_name_H-M   'P 1'
#
loop_
_entity.id
_entity.type
_entity.pdbx_description
1 polymer ?
#
loop_
_entity_poly.entity_id
_entity_poly.type
_entity_poly.pdbx_seq_one_letter_code
_entity_poly.pdbx_strand_id
1 'polypeptide(L)'
;MTIYRTWADMPTLLGDLMTREWAGAIDAQVASDRGKPAIERITNGIVGTVQALRVNELFVRIVEVDPELILPYLFSRRGRSQELILAVTTEAIREGQARGEIRTDTAVGIARALLLTAQGFVLSAHTMVDDAVSLEELDAELELIVSRMLERP
;
A
#
# COMPACT_ATOMS: atom_id res chain seq x y z
N MET A 1 -7.21 32.64 1.43
CA MET A 1 -7.19 32.81 -0.05
C MET A 1 -5.99 32.15 -0.75
N THR A 2 -5.33 31.17 -0.12
CA THR A 2 -4.06 30.59 -0.63
C THR A 2 -4.22 29.14 -1.12
N ILE A 3 -5.26 28.42 -0.69
CA ILE A 3 -5.47 26.98 -1.02
C ILE A 3 -5.77 26.79 -2.51
N TYR A 4 -6.66 27.57 -3.07
CA TYR A 4 -7.06 27.49 -4.49
C TYR A 4 -5.97 27.90 -5.50
N ARG A 5 -4.85 28.43 -5.03
CA ARG A 5 -3.71 28.79 -5.90
C ARG A 5 -2.74 27.64 -6.11
N THR A 6 -2.76 26.66 -5.23
CA THR A 6 -1.86 25.48 -5.27
C THR A 6 -2.54 24.24 -5.81
N TRP A 7 -3.83 24.07 -5.58
CA TRP A 7 -4.59 22.90 -6.01
C TRP A 7 -5.79 23.32 -6.85
N ALA A 8 -5.93 22.70 -8.04
CA ALA A 8 -6.96 23.01 -9.00
C ALA A 8 -8.36 22.57 -8.52
N ASP A 9 -8.43 21.53 -7.70
CA ASP A 9 -9.65 20.93 -7.19
C ASP A 9 -9.40 20.15 -5.89
N MET A 10 -10.46 19.74 -5.22
CA MET A 10 -10.42 18.97 -3.97
C MET A 10 -9.77 17.58 -4.16
N PRO A 11 -10.07 16.82 -5.22
CA PRO A 11 -9.38 15.55 -5.48
C PRO A 11 -7.85 15.68 -5.58
N THR A 12 -7.36 16.75 -6.19
CA THR A 12 -5.91 17.01 -6.29
C THR A 12 -5.30 17.32 -4.93
N LEU A 13 -5.96 18.16 -4.11
CA LEU A 13 -5.53 18.45 -2.73
C LEU A 13 -5.47 17.17 -1.89
N LEU A 14 -6.53 16.37 -1.91
CA LEU A 14 -6.59 15.13 -1.15
C LEU A 14 -5.53 14.12 -1.61
N GLY A 15 -5.31 14.01 -2.92
CA GLY A 15 -4.26 13.15 -3.48
C GLY A 15 -2.85 13.57 -3.03
N ASP A 16 -2.57 14.87 -2.95
CA ASP A 16 -1.29 15.39 -2.47
C ASP A 16 -1.11 15.19 -0.95
N LEU A 17 -2.17 15.39 -0.16
CA LEU A 17 -2.16 15.10 1.28
C LEU A 17 -1.91 13.61 1.55
N MET A 18 -2.65 12.72 0.88
CA MET A 18 -2.46 11.28 0.98
C MET A 18 -1.04 10.87 0.59
N THR A 19 -0.50 11.44 -0.48
CA THR A 19 0.87 11.15 -0.92
C THR A 19 1.90 11.55 0.13
N ARG A 20 1.72 12.67 0.83
CA ARG A 20 2.61 13.12 1.92
C ARG A 20 2.55 12.22 3.14
N GLU A 21 1.34 11.86 3.57
CA GLU A 21 1.12 10.94 4.69
C GLU A 21 1.81 9.58 4.42
N TRP A 22 1.66 9.07 3.21
CA TRP A 22 2.22 7.77 2.84
C TRP A 22 3.72 7.81 2.65
N ALA A 23 4.28 8.88 2.10
CA ALA A 23 5.72 9.03 1.98
C ALA A 23 6.39 8.97 3.36
N GLY A 24 5.84 9.66 4.36
CA GLY A 24 6.34 9.62 5.73
C GLY A 24 6.27 8.22 6.36
N ALA A 25 5.19 7.50 6.15
CA ALA A 25 5.03 6.13 6.64
C ALA A 25 6.01 5.15 5.96
N ILE A 26 6.19 5.27 4.64
CA ILE A 26 7.16 4.48 3.87
C ILE A 26 8.59 4.76 4.33
N ASP A 27 8.97 6.03 4.48
CA ASP A 27 10.31 6.43 4.93
C ASP A 27 10.62 5.90 6.33
N ALA A 28 9.67 5.98 7.26
CA ALA A 28 9.81 5.44 8.61
C ALA A 28 10.00 3.92 8.59
N GLN A 29 9.23 3.20 7.78
CA GLN A 29 9.33 1.75 7.64
C GLN A 29 10.67 1.33 7.00
N VAL A 30 11.08 2.00 5.92
CA VAL A 30 12.39 1.76 5.27
C VAL A 30 13.54 1.98 6.25
N ALA A 31 13.46 3.00 7.12
CA ALA A 31 14.47 3.27 8.12
C ALA A 31 14.55 2.18 9.19
N SER A 32 13.40 1.66 9.66
CA SER A 32 13.33 0.63 10.71
C SER A 32 13.80 -0.75 10.23
N ASP A 33 13.69 -1.02 8.94
CA ASP A 33 13.97 -2.33 8.34
C ASP A 33 15.35 -2.43 7.68
N ARG A 34 16.24 -1.47 7.93
CA ARG A 34 17.60 -1.51 7.40
C ARG A 34 18.35 -2.77 7.87
N GLY A 35 18.84 -3.54 6.90
CA GLY A 35 19.59 -4.78 7.17
C GLY A 35 18.75 -6.05 7.22
N LYS A 36 17.43 -5.97 7.16
CA LYS A 36 16.56 -7.14 7.05
C LYS A 36 16.54 -7.71 5.63
N PRO A 37 16.21 -9.01 5.47
CA PRO A 37 15.98 -9.61 4.16
C PRO A 37 14.92 -8.84 3.34
N ALA A 38 15.05 -8.84 2.00
CA ALA A 38 14.15 -8.09 1.14
C ALA A 38 12.68 -8.51 1.30
N ILE A 39 12.41 -9.81 1.43
CA ILE A 39 11.06 -10.33 1.65
C ILE A 39 10.44 -9.73 2.92
N GLU A 40 11.18 -9.76 4.04
CA GLU A 40 10.70 -9.22 5.31
C GLU A 40 10.43 -7.72 5.23
N ARG A 41 11.34 -6.94 4.62
CA ARG A 41 11.17 -5.50 4.44
C ARG A 41 9.92 -5.14 3.62
N ILE A 42 9.71 -5.84 2.49
CA ILE A 42 8.55 -5.60 1.62
C ILE A 42 7.27 -6.00 2.33
N THR A 43 7.27 -7.16 3.00
CA THR A 43 6.11 -7.65 3.75
C THR A 43 5.72 -6.68 4.86
N ASN A 44 6.65 -6.27 5.71
CA ASN A 44 6.41 -5.29 6.77
C ASN A 44 5.90 -3.95 6.21
N GLY A 45 6.49 -3.49 5.10
CA GLY A 45 6.08 -2.26 4.44
C GLY A 45 4.65 -2.29 3.95
N ILE A 46 4.22 -3.39 3.34
CA ILE A 46 2.86 -3.56 2.82
C ILE A 46 1.85 -3.70 3.97
N VAL A 47 2.11 -4.61 4.91
CA VAL A 47 1.21 -4.84 6.06
C VAL A 47 1.08 -3.57 6.90
N GLY A 48 2.20 -2.93 7.24
CA GLY A 48 2.19 -1.68 7.99
C GLY A 48 1.46 -0.54 7.27
N THR A 49 1.59 -0.44 5.95
CA THR A 49 0.85 0.54 5.15
C THR A 49 -0.66 0.26 5.17
N VAL A 50 -1.07 -1.00 5.01
CA VAL A 50 -2.48 -1.40 5.08
C VAL A 50 -3.07 -1.06 6.44
N GLN A 51 -2.38 -1.40 7.53
CA GLN A 51 -2.80 -1.10 8.89
C GLN A 51 -2.92 0.42 9.13
N ALA A 52 -1.90 1.19 8.74
CA ALA A 52 -1.90 2.63 8.90
C ALA A 52 -3.05 3.31 8.13
N LEU A 53 -3.36 2.85 6.91
CA LEU A 53 -4.46 3.40 6.12
C LEU A 53 -5.83 3.12 6.71
N ARG A 54 -6.05 1.93 7.25
CA ARG A 54 -7.33 1.57 7.86
C ARG A 54 -7.69 2.43 9.07
N VAL A 55 -6.72 2.99 9.76
CA VAL A 55 -6.91 3.89 10.90
C VAL A 55 -6.65 5.37 10.59
N ASN A 56 -6.27 5.70 9.36
CA ASN A 56 -6.04 7.08 8.94
C ASN A 56 -7.38 7.83 8.82
N GLU A 57 -7.59 8.81 9.68
CA GLU A 57 -8.87 9.53 9.77
C GLU A 57 -9.28 10.18 8.45
N LEU A 58 -8.32 10.74 7.70
CA LEU A 58 -8.60 11.36 6.40
C LEU A 58 -9.06 10.31 5.38
N PHE A 59 -8.37 9.16 5.32
CA PHE A 59 -8.72 8.08 4.39
C PHE A 59 -10.09 7.49 4.73
N VAL A 60 -10.32 7.15 5.99
CA VAL A 60 -11.61 6.62 6.47
C VAL A 60 -12.73 7.60 6.15
N ARG A 61 -12.53 8.89 6.43
CA ARG A 61 -13.52 9.94 6.14
C ARG A 61 -13.86 10.04 4.65
N ILE A 62 -12.86 9.94 3.77
CA ILE A 62 -13.10 9.96 2.31
C ILE A 62 -13.91 8.73 1.89
N VAL A 63 -13.56 7.55 2.38
CA VAL A 63 -14.26 6.30 2.03
C VAL A 63 -15.71 6.33 2.49
N GLU A 64 -15.98 6.88 3.67
CA GLU A 64 -17.32 6.91 4.26
C GLU A 64 -18.23 8.01 3.69
N VAL A 65 -17.68 9.21 3.45
CA VAL A 65 -18.48 10.39 3.10
C VAL A 65 -18.52 10.67 1.62
N ASP A 66 -17.38 10.51 0.93
CA ASP A 66 -17.21 10.83 -0.48
C ASP A 66 -16.47 9.70 -1.24
N PRO A 67 -16.98 8.46 -1.26
CA PRO A 67 -16.32 7.32 -1.92
C PRO A 67 -16.06 7.57 -3.41
N GLU A 68 -16.84 8.44 -4.05
CA GLU A 68 -16.68 8.82 -5.44
C GLU A 68 -15.29 9.41 -5.74
N LEU A 69 -14.62 9.99 -4.74
CA LEU A 69 -13.25 10.51 -4.89
C LEU A 69 -12.20 9.39 -5.08
N ILE A 70 -12.49 8.18 -4.61
CA ILE A 70 -11.59 7.03 -4.69
C ILE A 70 -11.87 6.16 -5.92
N LEU A 71 -13.13 6.06 -6.35
CA LEU A 71 -13.54 5.18 -7.44
C LEU A 71 -12.71 5.33 -8.73
N PRO A 72 -12.34 6.55 -9.20
CA PRO A 72 -11.50 6.68 -10.38
C PRO A 72 -10.14 5.99 -10.25
N TYR A 73 -9.58 5.97 -9.04
CA TYR A 73 -8.28 5.35 -8.75
C TYR A 73 -8.35 3.82 -8.60
N LEU A 74 -9.55 3.29 -8.39
CA LEU A 74 -9.80 1.85 -8.36
C LEU A 74 -10.11 1.29 -9.75
N PHE A 75 -10.82 2.04 -10.59
CA PHE A 75 -11.40 1.51 -11.82
C PHE A 75 -10.83 2.10 -13.11
N SER A 76 -10.28 3.31 -13.09
CA SER A 76 -10.00 4.02 -14.35
C SER A 76 -8.55 4.47 -14.51
N ARG A 77 -7.89 4.87 -13.44
CA ARG A 77 -6.53 5.44 -13.48
C ARG A 77 -5.78 5.23 -12.17
N ARG A 78 -4.46 5.25 -12.24
CA ARG A 78 -3.63 5.28 -11.04
C ARG A 78 -3.44 6.73 -10.56
N GLY A 79 -3.42 6.92 -9.24
CA GLY A 79 -3.06 8.17 -8.60
C GLY A 79 -1.56 8.29 -8.33
N ARG A 80 -1.10 9.49 -7.95
CA ARG A 80 0.32 9.74 -7.63
C ARG A 80 0.84 8.86 -6.52
N SER A 81 0.06 8.64 -5.47
CA SER A 81 0.42 7.77 -4.36
C SER A 81 0.60 6.31 -4.79
N GLN A 82 -0.28 5.79 -5.66
CA GLN A 82 -0.15 4.45 -6.21
C GLN A 82 1.11 4.33 -7.09
N GLU A 83 1.41 5.32 -7.92
CA GLU A 83 2.63 5.34 -8.75
C GLU A 83 3.90 5.38 -7.87
N LEU A 84 3.89 6.16 -6.78
CA LEU A 84 5.01 6.19 -5.83
C LEU A 84 5.21 4.82 -5.16
N ILE A 85 4.15 4.22 -4.64
CA ILE A 85 4.20 2.89 -4.01
C ILE A 85 4.72 1.85 -5.02
N LEU A 86 4.22 1.86 -6.25
CA LEU A 86 4.67 0.94 -7.30
C LEU A 86 6.14 1.13 -7.62
N ALA A 87 6.65 2.37 -7.71
CA ALA A 87 8.04 2.65 -7.98
C ALA A 87 8.95 2.12 -6.86
N VAL A 88 8.63 2.44 -5.60
CA VAL A 88 9.41 2.01 -4.42
C VAL A 88 9.38 0.48 -4.28
N THR A 89 8.19 -0.13 -4.40
CA THR A 89 8.05 -1.59 -4.29
C THR A 89 8.76 -2.32 -5.43
N THR A 90 8.66 -1.82 -6.66
CA THR A 90 9.36 -2.42 -7.82
C THR A 90 10.87 -2.40 -7.62
N GLU A 91 11.42 -1.30 -7.12
CA GLU A 91 12.86 -1.19 -6.89
C GLU A 91 13.31 -2.12 -5.75
N ALA A 92 12.57 -2.18 -4.66
CA ALA A 92 12.86 -3.11 -3.56
C ALA A 92 12.83 -4.58 -4.02
N ILE A 93 11.91 -4.95 -4.92
CA ILE A 93 11.85 -6.29 -5.52
C ILE A 93 13.09 -6.53 -6.40
N ARG A 94 13.49 -5.58 -7.25
CA ARG A 94 14.70 -5.71 -8.10
C ARG A 94 15.96 -5.91 -7.27
N GLU A 95 16.12 -5.13 -6.20
CA GLU A 95 17.22 -5.31 -5.27
C GLU A 95 17.23 -6.71 -4.63
N GLY A 96 16.07 -7.20 -4.20
CA GLY A 96 15.93 -8.55 -3.65
C GLY A 96 16.22 -9.65 -4.68
N GLN A 97 15.79 -9.47 -5.93
CA GLN A 97 16.12 -10.35 -7.05
C GLN A 97 17.62 -10.38 -7.35
N ALA A 98 18.28 -9.22 -7.37
CA ALA A 98 19.73 -9.11 -7.59
C ALA A 98 20.54 -9.83 -6.49
N ARG A 99 20.00 -9.88 -5.25
CA ARG A 99 20.60 -10.63 -4.15
C ARG A 99 20.17 -12.10 -4.08
N GLY A 100 19.30 -12.55 -4.98
CA GLY A 100 18.78 -13.91 -4.99
C GLY A 100 17.79 -14.23 -3.88
N GLU A 101 17.24 -13.21 -3.22
CA GLU A 101 16.27 -13.36 -2.12
C GLU A 101 14.83 -13.54 -2.63
N ILE A 102 14.49 -12.95 -3.77
CA ILE A 102 13.14 -12.94 -4.35
C ILE A 102 13.12 -13.69 -5.67
N ARG A 103 11.98 -14.29 -6.02
CA ARG A 103 11.76 -14.98 -7.29
C ARG A 103 12.00 -14.07 -8.50
N THR A 104 12.44 -14.66 -9.63
CA THR A 104 12.98 -13.93 -10.80
C THR A 104 11.95 -13.50 -11.84
N ASP A 105 10.67 -13.50 -11.51
CA ASP A 105 9.62 -13.00 -12.41
C ASP A 105 9.69 -11.48 -12.56
N THR A 106 8.84 -10.91 -13.44
CA THR A 106 8.84 -9.45 -13.65
C THR A 106 8.53 -8.67 -12.37
N ALA A 107 9.49 -7.88 -11.89
CA ALA A 107 9.35 -7.07 -10.68
C ALA A 107 8.13 -6.14 -10.72
N VAL A 108 7.84 -5.56 -11.90
CA VAL A 108 6.66 -4.71 -12.10
C VAL A 108 5.36 -5.49 -11.93
N GLY A 109 5.29 -6.72 -12.45
CA GLY A 109 4.12 -7.59 -12.31
C GLY A 109 3.87 -7.95 -10.84
N ILE A 110 4.93 -8.34 -10.12
CA ILE A 110 4.86 -8.65 -8.69
C ILE A 110 4.39 -7.41 -7.91
N ALA A 111 4.98 -6.23 -8.13
CA ALA A 111 4.60 -5.00 -7.44
C ALA A 111 3.12 -4.63 -7.67
N ARG A 112 2.62 -4.79 -8.88
CA ARG A 112 1.19 -4.55 -9.19
C ARG A 112 0.27 -5.54 -8.50
N ALA A 113 0.63 -6.81 -8.46
CA ALA A 113 -0.16 -7.83 -7.77
C ALA A 113 -0.20 -7.56 -6.25
N LEU A 114 0.94 -7.18 -5.64
CA LEU A 114 1.01 -6.79 -4.24
C LEU A 114 0.15 -5.55 -3.94
N LEU A 115 0.17 -4.53 -4.80
CA LEU A 115 -0.68 -3.34 -4.64
C LEU A 115 -2.17 -3.71 -4.70
N LEU A 116 -2.58 -4.55 -5.64
CA LEU A 116 -3.97 -5.01 -5.74
C LEU A 116 -4.41 -5.78 -4.50
N THR A 117 -3.54 -6.66 -3.99
CA THR A 117 -3.79 -7.39 -2.74
C THR A 117 -3.98 -6.41 -1.58
N ALA A 118 -3.03 -5.48 -1.39
CA ALA A 118 -3.11 -4.47 -0.35
C ALA A 118 -4.39 -3.61 -0.44
N GLN A 119 -4.78 -3.19 -1.64
CA GLN A 119 -6.02 -2.43 -1.86
C GLN A 119 -7.26 -3.21 -1.40
N GLY A 120 -7.34 -4.51 -1.69
CA GLY A 120 -8.42 -5.36 -1.21
C GLY A 120 -8.50 -5.38 0.31
N PHE A 121 -7.37 -5.54 0.99
CA PHE A 121 -7.31 -5.54 2.46
C PHE A 121 -7.61 -4.17 3.08
N VAL A 122 -7.18 -3.07 2.46
CA VAL A 122 -7.50 -1.72 2.94
C VAL A 122 -8.99 -1.43 2.85
N LEU A 123 -9.61 -1.76 1.71
CA LEU A 123 -10.98 -1.34 1.41
C LEU A 123 -12.03 -2.29 1.98
N SER A 124 -11.74 -3.59 2.03
CA SER A 124 -12.77 -4.61 2.25
C SER A 124 -12.54 -5.51 3.46
N ALA A 125 -11.38 -5.47 4.15
CA ALA A 125 -11.13 -6.35 5.28
C ALA A 125 -12.20 -6.23 6.38
N HIS A 126 -12.67 -5.01 6.65
CA HIS A 126 -13.72 -4.76 7.66
C HIS A 126 -15.04 -5.48 7.37
N THR A 127 -15.33 -5.84 6.11
CA THR A 127 -16.53 -6.60 5.73
C THR A 127 -16.36 -8.11 5.90
N MET A 128 -15.13 -8.56 6.20
CA MET A 128 -14.77 -9.97 6.36
C MET A 128 -14.51 -10.35 7.82
N VAL A 129 -14.71 -9.41 8.75
CA VAL A 129 -14.56 -9.63 10.19
C VAL A 129 -15.90 -9.98 10.80
N ASP A 130 -15.93 -11.04 11.61
CA ASP A 130 -17.09 -11.50 12.38
C ASP A 130 -16.64 -12.27 13.64
N ASP A 131 -17.52 -13.04 14.25
CA ASP A 131 -17.20 -13.86 15.44
C ASP A 131 -16.20 -15.00 15.15
N ALA A 132 -16.00 -15.35 13.87
CA ALA A 132 -15.11 -16.44 13.46
C ALA A 132 -13.74 -15.96 13.04
N VAL A 133 -13.61 -14.71 12.58
CA VAL A 133 -12.35 -14.16 12.03
C VAL A 133 -12.15 -12.72 12.49
N SER A 134 -11.04 -12.45 13.16
CA SER A 134 -10.64 -11.11 13.60
C SER A 134 -9.84 -10.35 12.53
N LEU A 135 -9.66 -9.06 12.74
CA LEU A 135 -8.83 -8.22 11.87
C LEU A 135 -7.35 -8.60 11.96
N GLU A 136 -6.88 -8.99 13.15
CA GLU A 136 -5.51 -9.46 13.39
C GLU A 136 -5.22 -10.75 12.62
N GLU A 137 -6.18 -11.67 12.56
CA GLU A 137 -6.05 -12.90 11.76
C GLU A 137 -5.97 -12.59 10.28
N LEU A 138 -6.78 -11.65 9.78
CA LEU A 138 -6.68 -11.20 8.38
C LEU A 138 -5.32 -10.52 8.08
N ASP A 139 -4.77 -9.77 9.02
CA ASP A 139 -3.45 -9.17 8.85
C ASP A 139 -2.34 -10.23 8.81
N ALA A 140 -2.44 -11.29 9.62
CA ALA A 140 -1.51 -12.42 9.56
C ALA A 140 -1.61 -13.16 8.21
N GLU A 141 -2.80 -13.33 7.67
CA GLU A 141 -2.99 -13.90 6.33
C GLU A 141 -2.42 -13.00 5.23
N LEU A 142 -2.57 -11.67 5.35
CA LEU A 142 -1.93 -10.73 4.42
C LEU A 142 -0.41 -10.87 4.44
N GLU A 143 0.19 -10.96 5.64
CA GLU A 143 1.64 -11.18 5.80
C GLU A 143 2.08 -12.47 5.11
N LEU A 144 1.34 -13.56 5.30
CA LEU A 144 1.60 -14.84 4.66
C LEU A 144 1.47 -14.75 3.13
N ILE A 145 0.42 -14.12 2.61
CA ILE A 145 0.21 -13.94 1.17
C ILE A 145 1.38 -13.17 0.55
N VAL A 146 1.78 -12.05 1.16
CA VAL A 146 2.85 -11.20 0.63
C VAL A 146 4.20 -11.94 0.66
N SER A 147 4.56 -12.56 1.79
CA SER A 147 5.82 -13.29 1.91
C SER A 147 5.91 -14.45 0.91
N ARG A 148 4.87 -15.26 0.82
CA ARG A 148 4.82 -16.40 -0.12
C ARG A 148 4.84 -15.97 -1.59
N MET A 149 4.20 -14.85 -1.93
CA MET A 149 4.25 -14.31 -3.30
C MET A 149 5.67 -13.91 -3.73
N LEU A 150 6.53 -13.54 -2.79
CA LEU A 150 7.90 -13.11 -3.04
C LEU A 150 8.91 -14.26 -3.03
N GLU A 151 8.60 -15.37 -2.36
CA GLU A 151 9.48 -16.51 -2.22
C GLU A 151 9.83 -17.16 -3.57
N ARG A 152 10.98 -17.76 -3.63
CA ARG A 152 11.42 -18.57 -4.76
C ARG A 152 10.72 -19.94 -4.68
N PRO A 153 10.32 -20.50 -5.83
CA PRO A 153 9.73 -21.83 -5.88
C PRO A 153 10.69 -22.92 -5.39
#